data_10e9f62ff09837919c59eabaf1e523d1
#
_entry.id   10e9f62ff09837919c59eabaf1e523d1
#
_cell.length_a   1.000
_cell.length_b   1.000
_cell.length_c   1.000
_cell.angle_alpha   90.00
_cell.angle_beta   90.00
_cell.angle_gamma   90.00
#
_symmetry.space_group_name_H-M   'P 1'
#
loop_
_entity.id
_entity.type
_entity.pdbx_description
1 polymer ?
#
loop_
_entity_poly.entity_id
_entity_poly.type
_entity_poly.pdbx_seq_one_letter_code
_entity_poly.pdbx_strand_id
1 'polypeptide(L)'
;MRKIAILLLLLFGSASSQTKLNRYDAKPTLALFTFEGTGMQDEDIALYTGYLRVELHKTKSFILVEKNQINELLREKKYDRMDCKTMDCAIEIGKLIGIKKAIVGSFELAADTCKISGHLINIDSSKSEKSVARTYIGELEGIVPYVQVVAWELADIEAPKDILSIVNPKEEVENQSRWKWLGWIIKPVNYIANRAREFLPSSSTK
;
A
#
# COMPACT_ATOMS: atom_id res chain seq x y z
N MET A 1 -16.95 54.31 44.22
CA MET A 1 -15.71 53.81 43.65
C MET A 1 -15.51 52.25 43.82
N ARG A 2 -16.43 51.53 44.50
CA ARG A 2 -16.34 50.06 44.70
C ARG A 2 -17.08 49.23 43.67
N LYS A 3 -17.85 49.81 42.77
CA LYS A 3 -18.64 49.08 41.76
C LYS A 3 -17.96 48.93 40.38
N ILE A 4 -16.88 49.70 40.13
CA ILE A 4 -16.15 49.65 38.84
C ILE A 4 -15.07 48.56 38.84
N ALA A 5 -14.57 48.14 40.01
CA ALA A 5 -13.54 47.10 40.14
C ALA A 5 -14.05 45.69 39.84
N ILE A 6 -15.36 45.43 39.93
CA ILE A 6 -15.96 44.10 39.71
C ILE A 6 -16.22 43.87 38.22
N LEU A 7 -16.38 44.91 37.40
CA LEU A 7 -16.64 44.75 35.97
C LEU A 7 -15.39 44.44 35.14
N LEU A 8 -14.20 44.73 35.67
CA LEU A 8 -12.92 44.45 34.98
C LEU A 8 -12.39 43.01 35.19
N LEU A 9 -12.94 42.27 36.13
CA LEU A 9 -12.53 40.87 36.43
C LEU A 9 -13.25 39.83 35.59
N LEU A 10 -14.26 40.18 34.82
CA LEU A 10 -15.01 39.28 33.94
C LEU A 10 -14.50 39.24 32.50
N LEU A 11 -13.48 40.01 32.13
CA LEU A 11 -12.93 40.06 30.78
C LEU A 11 -11.66 39.18 30.60
N PHE A 12 -11.14 38.55 31.66
CA PHE A 12 -10.11 37.52 31.53
C PHE A 12 -10.74 36.14 31.44
N GLY A 13 -11.72 36.01 30.55
CA GLY A 13 -12.18 34.71 30.08
C GLY A 13 -11.02 34.00 29.38
N SER A 14 -10.47 32.99 30.02
CA SER A 14 -9.39 32.15 29.57
C SER A 14 -9.72 31.57 28.18
N ALA A 15 -9.18 32.21 27.15
CA ALA A 15 -9.04 31.54 25.85
C ALA A 15 -8.02 30.39 26.03
N SER A 16 -8.50 29.27 26.55
CA SER A 16 -7.78 28.00 26.43
C SER A 16 -7.74 27.62 24.95
N SER A 17 -6.78 28.19 24.23
CA SER A 17 -6.37 27.65 22.94
C SER A 17 -5.89 26.21 23.20
N GLN A 18 -6.81 25.27 23.10
CA GLN A 18 -6.47 23.89 22.85
C GLN A 18 -5.81 23.86 21.48
N THR A 19 -4.51 24.06 21.46
CA THR A 19 -3.67 23.63 20.36
C THR A 19 -3.92 22.12 20.26
N LYS A 20 -4.82 21.69 19.35
CA LYS A 20 -4.80 20.33 18.85
C LYS A 20 -3.38 20.18 18.31
N LEU A 21 -2.50 19.56 19.11
CA LEU A 21 -1.29 18.97 18.59
C LEU A 21 -1.80 18.03 17.49
N ASN A 22 -1.63 18.47 16.25
CA ASN A 22 -1.68 17.60 15.11
C ASN A 22 -0.62 16.53 15.45
N ARG A 23 -1.07 15.43 16.01
CA ARG A 23 -0.25 14.23 16.13
C ARG A 23 0.03 13.91 14.66
N TYR A 24 1.17 14.37 14.17
CA TYR A 24 1.76 13.83 12.96
C TYR A 24 1.74 12.33 13.23
N ASP A 25 0.85 11.60 12.55
CA ASP A 25 0.82 10.15 12.63
C ASP A 25 2.17 9.69 12.11
N ALA A 26 3.12 9.55 13.04
CA ALA A 26 4.42 9.02 12.72
C ALA A 26 4.17 7.65 12.10
N LYS A 27 4.61 7.47 10.86
CA LYS A 27 4.44 6.20 10.16
C LYS A 27 4.88 5.06 11.07
N PRO A 28 4.09 3.97 11.15
CA PRO A 28 4.45 2.86 12.02
C PRO A 28 5.73 2.19 11.52
N THR A 29 6.57 1.78 12.47
CA THR A 29 7.74 0.94 12.19
C THR A 29 7.27 -0.44 11.73
N LEU A 30 7.91 -0.98 10.70
CA LEU A 30 7.58 -2.27 10.08
C LEU A 30 8.82 -3.16 9.98
N ALA A 31 8.73 -4.38 10.50
CA ALA A 31 9.69 -5.45 10.19
C ALA A 31 9.13 -6.33 9.07
N LEU A 32 9.91 -6.54 8.04
CA LEU A 32 9.66 -7.55 7.03
C LEU A 32 10.57 -8.76 7.30
N PHE A 33 9.96 -9.88 7.67
CA PHE A 33 10.65 -11.15 7.83
C PHE A 33 10.79 -11.88 6.49
N THR A 34 11.79 -12.76 6.40
CA THR A 34 11.95 -13.63 5.22
C THR A 34 10.75 -14.55 5.12
N PHE A 35 10.13 -14.62 3.95
CA PHE A 35 8.97 -15.48 3.70
C PHE A 35 9.37 -16.96 3.80
N GLU A 36 8.40 -17.79 4.12
CA GLU A 36 8.56 -19.25 3.99
C GLU A 36 8.52 -19.65 2.51
N GLY A 37 9.20 -20.74 2.15
CA GLY A 37 9.17 -21.27 0.80
C GLY A 37 8.83 -22.76 0.79
N THR A 38 7.96 -23.16 -0.13
CA THR A 38 7.72 -24.58 -0.46
C THR A 38 7.92 -24.76 -1.95
N GLY A 39 8.76 -25.70 -2.35
CA GLY A 39 9.08 -25.95 -3.76
C GLY A 39 10.00 -24.92 -4.40
N MET A 40 10.60 -24.01 -3.63
CA MET A 40 11.55 -22.99 -4.08
C MET A 40 12.86 -23.09 -3.32
N GLN A 41 13.93 -22.55 -3.91
CA GLN A 41 15.24 -22.46 -3.26
C GLN A 41 15.30 -21.28 -2.30
N ASP A 42 16.09 -21.35 -1.24
CA ASP A 42 16.21 -20.31 -0.23
C ASP A 42 16.71 -18.97 -0.83
N GLU A 43 17.55 -19.04 -1.86
CA GLU A 43 18.04 -17.89 -2.61
C GLU A 43 16.93 -17.14 -3.33
N ASP A 44 16.01 -17.87 -3.97
CA ASP A 44 14.86 -17.30 -4.68
C ASP A 44 13.89 -16.65 -3.69
N ILE A 45 13.62 -17.33 -2.56
CA ILE A 45 12.78 -16.79 -1.48
C ILE A 45 13.37 -15.50 -0.94
N ALA A 46 14.68 -15.46 -0.70
CA ALA A 46 15.36 -14.26 -0.24
C ALA A 46 15.30 -13.14 -1.28
N LEU A 47 15.48 -13.45 -2.56
CA LEU A 47 15.40 -12.52 -3.68
C LEU A 47 14.00 -11.89 -3.77
N TYR A 48 12.93 -12.69 -3.81
CA TYR A 48 11.57 -12.19 -3.94
C TYR A 48 11.09 -11.47 -2.68
N THR A 49 11.51 -11.89 -1.50
CA THR A 49 11.30 -11.11 -0.26
C THR A 49 12.03 -9.76 -0.33
N GLY A 50 13.18 -9.71 -0.99
CA GLY A 50 13.92 -8.47 -1.28
C GLY A 50 13.13 -7.53 -2.20
N TYR A 51 12.54 -8.03 -3.28
CA TYR A 51 11.64 -7.23 -4.14
C TYR A 51 10.45 -6.68 -3.36
N LEU A 52 9.81 -7.51 -2.52
CA LEU A 52 8.72 -7.07 -1.65
C LEU A 52 9.14 -5.90 -0.76
N ARG A 53 10.35 -5.95 -0.18
CA ARG A 53 10.93 -4.88 0.65
C ARG A 53 11.08 -3.59 -0.12
N VAL A 54 11.62 -3.64 -1.34
CA VAL A 54 11.81 -2.47 -2.19
C VAL A 54 10.47 -1.81 -2.52
N GLU A 55 9.45 -2.60 -2.86
CA GLU A 55 8.12 -2.07 -3.17
C GLU A 55 7.43 -1.49 -1.92
N LEU A 56 7.51 -2.16 -0.77
CA LEU A 56 6.99 -1.61 0.49
C LEU A 56 7.64 -0.25 0.83
N HIS A 57 8.93 -0.09 0.56
CA HIS A 57 9.60 1.21 0.75
C HIS A 57 9.02 2.28 -0.18
N LYS A 58 8.68 1.94 -1.43
CA LYS A 58 8.06 2.88 -2.40
C LYS A 58 6.68 3.35 -1.96
N THR A 59 5.92 2.53 -1.23
CA THR A 59 4.59 2.91 -0.71
C THR A 59 4.62 4.08 0.27
N LYS A 60 5.76 4.28 0.95
CA LYS A 60 5.97 5.30 1.99
C LYS A 60 4.96 5.21 3.16
N SER A 61 4.28 4.08 3.32
CA SER A 61 3.31 3.85 4.41
C SER A 61 3.97 3.52 5.74
N PHE A 62 5.19 3.00 5.69
CA PHE A 62 5.90 2.47 6.85
C PHE A 62 7.32 3.03 6.97
N ILE A 63 7.87 2.98 8.18
CA ILE A 63 9.31 3.07 8.44
C ILE A 63 9.83 1.64 8.50
N LEU A 64 10.45 1.17 7.41
CA LEU A 64 11.02 -0.17 7.35
C LEU A 64 12.26 -0.26 8.25
N VAL A 65 12.26 -1.27 9.13
CA VAL A 65 13.42 -1.62 9.94
C VAL A 65 14.30 -2.59 9.16
N GLU A 66 15.57 -2.29 9.01
CA GLU A 66 16.50 -3.12 8.27
C GLU A 66 16.80 -4.45 8.98
N LYS A 67 17.01 -5.53 8.20
CA LYS A 67 17.28 -6.86 8.75
C LYS A 67 18.48 -6.86 9.72
N ASN A 68 19.51 -6.10 9.40
CA ASN A 68 20.71 -5.99 10.27
C ASN A 68 20.39 -5.32 11.59
N GLN A 69 19.54 -4.27 11.59
CA GLN A 69 19.10 -3.61 12.82
C GLN A 69 18.26 -4.55 13.69
N ILE A 70 17.37 -5.33 13.07
CA ILE A 70 16.60 -6.34 13.79
C ILE A 70 17.55 -7.35 14.47
N ASN A 71 18.52 -7.87 13.71
CA ASN A 71 19.48 -8.84 14.25
C ASN A 71 20.34 -8.27 15.36
N GLU A 72 20.74 -6.99 15.26
CA GLU A 72 21.51 -6.30 16.30
C GLU A 72 20.69 -6.15 17.59
N LEU A 73 19.46 -5.67 17.48
CA LEU A 73 18.53 -5.53 18.59
C LEU A 73 18.23 -6.89 19.28
N LEU A 74 18.10 -7.96 18.50
CA LEU A 74 17.91 -9.31 19.04
C LEU A 74 19.13 -9.81 19.82
N ARG A 75 20.35 -9.57 19.30
CA ARG A 75 21.59 -9.89 20.01
C ARG A 75 21.72 -9.14 21.33
N GLU A 76 21.41 -7.85 21.34
CA GLU A 76 21.40 -7.04 22.57
C GLU A 76 20.45 -7.62 23.63
N LYS A 77 19.30 -8.16 23.18
CA LYS A 77 18.31 -8.81 24.04
C LYS A 77 18.66 -10.28 24.38
N LYS A 78 19.80 -10.79 23.91
CA LYS A 78 20.23 -12.20 24.06
C LYS A 78 19.19 -13.20 23.53
N TYR A 79 18.56 -12.85 22.40
CA TYR A 79 17.54 -13.66 21.75
C TYR A 79 18.18 -14.44 20.60
N ASP A 80 18.14 -15.78 20.66
CA ASP A 80 18.88 -16.65 19.75
C ASP A 80 18.13 -16.95 18.43
N ARG A 81 16.80 -16.70 18.36
CA ARG A 81 16.02 -16.94 17.15
C ARG A 81 16.10 -15.76 16.21
N MET A 82 16.86 -15.90 15.14
CA MET A 82 16.98 -14.86 14.10
C MET A 82 16.06 -15.11 12.89
N ASP A 83 15.63 -16.34 12.66
CA ASP A 83 14.74 -16.71 11.56
C ASP A 83 13.30 -16.86 12.05
N CYS A 84 12.51 -15.84 11.75
CA CYS A 84 11.11 -15.80 12.11
C CYS A 84 10.27 -15.97 10.84
N LYS A 85 9.51 -17.05 10.78
CA LYS A 85 8.66 -17.37 9.62
C LYS A 85 7.17 -17.36 9.98
N THR A 86 6.84 -17.50 11.26
CA THR A 86 5.45 -17.60 11.73
C THR A 86 4.95 -16.28 12.32
N MET A 87 3.62 -16.12 12.34
CA MET A 87 2.96 -14.96 12.94
C MET A 87 3.30 -14.81 14.42
N ASP A 88 3.28 -15.90 15.19
CA ASP A 88 3.54 -15.87 16.64
C ASP A 88 4.97 -15.41 16.93
N CYS A 89 5.92 -15.92 16.18
CA CYS A 89 7.32 -15.49 16.27
C CYS A 89 7.47 -14.01 15.91
N ALA A 90 6.81 -13.54 14.84
CA ALA A 90 6.86 -12.12 14.46
C ALA A 90 6.29 -11.19 15.53
N ILE A 91 5.23 -11.62 16.21
CA ILE A 91 4.63 -10.89 17.35
C ILE A 91 5.60 -10.86 18.52
N GLU A 92 6.20 -12.01 18.87
CA GLU A 92 7.16 -12.09 19.96
C GLU A 92 8.37 -11.18 19.74
N ILE A 93 9.02 -11.29 18.58
CA ILE A 93 10.14 -10.43 18.20
C ILE A 93 9.70 -8.97 18.14
N GLY A 94 8.56 -8.67 17.53
CA GLY A 94 8.05 -7.32 17.40
C GLY A 94 7.87 -6.61 18.76
N LYS A 95 7.32 -7.32 19.75
CA LYS A 95 7.20 -6.83 21.13
C LYS A 95 8.55 -6.63 21.79
N LEU A 96 9.47 -7.57 21.58
CA LEU A 96 10.80 -7.53 22.21
C LEU A 96 11.61 -6.31 21.74
N ILE A 97 11.56 -5.97 20.46
CA ILE A 97 12.33 -4.86 19.86
C ILE A 97 11.52 -3.57 19.66
N GLY A 98 10.24 -3.56 20.04
CA GLY A 98 9.39 -2.35 20.05
C GLY A 98 8.92 -1.86 18.69
N ILE A 99 8.85 -2.73 17.68
CA ILE A 99 8.24 -2.40 16.38
C ILE A 99 6.71 -2.43 16.46
N LYS A 100 6.03 -1.71 15.56
CA LYS A 100 4.58 -1.59 15.58
C LYS A 100 3.87 -2.59 14.67
N LYS A 101 4.49 -2.93 13.54
CA LYS A 101 3.93 -3.83 12.54
C LYS A 101 4.97 -4.83 12.05
N ALA A 102 4.50 -5.99 11.64
CA ALA A 102 5.34 -7.01 10.99
C ALA A 102 4.65 -7.56 9.74
N ILE A 103 5.42 -7.98 8.76
CA ILE A 103 4.95 -8.77 7.62
C ILE A 103 5.66 -10.12 7.66
N VAL A 104 4.86 -11.18 7.57
CA VAL A 104 5.27 -12.56 7.30
C VAL A 104 4.49 -13.09 6.12
N GLY A 105 4.98 -14.13 5.47
CA GLY A 105 4.28 -14.71 4.33
C GLY A 105 4.94 -15.98 3.81
N SER A 106 4.41 -16.48 2.70
CA SER A 106 4.92 -17.69 2.04
C SER A 106 4.89 -17.58 0.51
N PHE A 107 5.81 -18.32 -0.10
CA PHE A 107 5.81 -18.68 -1.51
C PHE A 107 5.61 -20.19 -1.62
N GLU A 108 4.58 -20.62 -2.33
CA GLU A 108 4.26 -22.04 -2.54
C GLU A 108 4.31 -22.31 -4.04
N LEU A 109 5.40 -22.95 -4.51
CA LEU A 109 5.60 -23.32 -5.90
C LEU A 109 5.25 -24.81 -6.10
N ALA A 110 4.28 -25.05 -6.98
CA ALA A 110 3.88 -26.40 -7.41
C ALA A 110 3.81 -26.42 -8.94
N ALA A 111 4.69 -27.15 -9.58
CA ALA A 111 4.87 -27.16 -11.04
C ALA A 111 5.15 -25.75 -11.58
N ASP A 112 4.25 -25.17 -12.36
CA ASP A 112 4.30 -23.85 -12.97
C ASP A 112 3.47 -22.80 -12.20
N THR A 113 2.89 -23.19 -11.07
CA THR A 113 1.99 -22.34 -10.29
C THR A 113 2.66 -21.91 -8.99
N CYS A 114 2.81 -20.61 -8.79
CA CYS A 114 3.33 -20.04 -7.55
C CYS A 114 2.24 -19.22 -6.85
N LYS A 115 1.93 -19.60 -5.61
CA LYS A 115 1.05 -18.83 -4.72
C LYS A 115 1.90 -17.99 -3.77
N ILE A 116 1.59 -16.72 -3.69
CA ILE A 116 2.22 -15.74 -2.81
C ILE A 116 1.20 -15.38 -1.74
N SER A 117 1.54 -15.53 -0.47
CA SER A 117 0.68 -15.12 0.64
C SER A 117 1.44 -14.18 1.56
N GLY A 118 0.79 -13.10 2.01
CA GLY A 118 1.37 -12.13 2.93
C GLY A 118 0.38 -11.70 4.01
N HIS A 119 0.86 -11.47 5.22
CA HIS A 119 0.07 -11.03 6.36
C HIS A 119 0.72 -9.83 7.01
N LEU A 120 -0.01 -8.70 7.08
CA LEU A 120 0.36 -7.54 7.87
C LEU A 120 -0.19 -7.71 9.28
N ILE A 121 0.69 -7.72 10.27
CA ILE A 121 0.38 -7.98 11.67
C ILE A 121 0.55 -6.69 12.46
N ASN A 122 -0.42 -6.37 13.30
CA ASN A 122 -0.29 -5.36 14.32
C ASN A 122 0.27 -6.00 15.60
N ILE A 123 1.44 -5.57 16.02
CA ILE A 123 2.17 -6.14 17.16
C ILE A 123 1.48 -5.84 18.48
N ASP A 124 0.95 -4.63 18.66
CA ASP A 124 0.29 -4.22 19.88
C ASP A 124 -0.99 -5.04 20.15
N SER A 125 -1.80 -5.26 19.12
CA SER A 125 -3.04 -6.06 19.22
C SER A 125 -2.80 -7.57 19.05
N SER A 126 -1.63 -8.00 18.58
CA SER A 126 -1.30 -9.39 18.23
C SER A 126 -2.27 -10.00 17.21
N LYS A 127 -2.75 -9.20 16.24
CA LYS A 127 -3.71 -9.63 15.21
C LYS A 127 -3.22 -9.29 13.80
N SER A 128 -3.61 -10.12 12.84
CA SER A 128 -3.46 -9.77 11.42
C SER A 128 -4.46 -8.64 11.08
N GLU A 129 -3.95 -7.54 10.55
CA GLU A 129 -4.76 -6.41 10.05
C GLU A 129 -5.16 -6.64 8.60
N LYS A 130 -4.27 -7.26 7.83
CA LYS A 130 -4.49 -7.51 6.41
C LYS A 130 -3.84 -8.82 5.99
N SER A 131 -4.52 -9.54 5.11
CA SER A 131 -4.00 -10.75 4.46
C SER A 131 -4.23 -10.62 2.96
N VAL A 132 -3.20 -10.92 2.20
CA VAL A 132 -3.20 -10.86 0.73
C VAL A 132 -2.70 -12.18 0.20
N ALA A 133 -3.35 -12.69 -0.85
CA ALA A 133 -2.87 -13.85 -1.58
C ALA A 133 -3.02 -13.62 -3.08
N ARG A 134 -1.97 -13.99 -3.84
CA ARG A 134 -1.94 -13.92 -5.30
C ARG A 134 -1.41 -15.22 -5.86
N THR A 135 -1.92 -15.62 -7.01
CA THR A 135 -1.46 -16.81 -7.73
C THR A 135 -0.89 -16.38 -9.07
N TYR A 136 0.30 -16.84 -9.36
CA TYR A 136 0.98 -16.67 -10.63
C TYR A 136 1.13 -18.04 -11.30
N ILE A 137 0.94 -18.08 -12.62
CA ILE A 137 1.15 -19.28 -13.44
C ILE A 137 2.14 -18.91 -14.53
N GLY A 138 3.26 -19.61 -14.57
CA GLY A 138 4.33 -19.41 -15.55
C GLY A 138 5.72 -19.66 -14.96
N GLU A 139 6.75 -19.25 -15.71
CA GLU A 139 8.15 -19.37 -15.27
C GLU A 139 8.43 -18.43 -14.09
N LEU A 140 9.26 -18.88 -13.15
CA LEU A 140 9.46 -18.20 -11.85
C LEU A 140 9.91 -16.74 -11.98
N GLU A 141 10.65 -16.40 -13.04
CA GLU A 141 11.12 -15.04 -13.32
C GLU A 141 9.97 -14.04 -13.55
N GLY A 142 8.81 -14.52 -14.00
CA GLY A 142 7.60 -13.70 -14.21
C GLY A 142 6.83 -13.33 -12.95
N ILE A 143 7.23 -13.83 -11.77
CA ILE A 143 6.52 -13.60 -10.50
C ILE A 143 6.64 -12.18 -9.97
N VAL A 144 7.68 -11.43 -10.38
CA VAL A 144 8.03 -10.13 -9.79
C VAL A 144 6.87 -9.13 -9.76
N PRO A 145 6.09 -8.90 -10.84
CA PRO A 145 4.94 -8.00 -10.81
C PRO A 145 3.89 -8.39 -9.75
N TYR A 146 3.69 -9.70 -9.52
CA TYR A 146 2.76 -10.21 -8.52
C TYR A 146 3.26 -9.93 -7.09
N VAL A 147 4.56 -10.10 -6.84
CA VAL A 147 5.20 -9.71 -5.57
C VAL A 147 5.06 -8.22 -5.32
N GLN A 148 5.22 -7.39 -6.36
CA GLN A 148 5.03 -5.95 -6.28
C GLN A 148 3.59 -5.61 -5.89
N VAL A 149 2.59 -6.18 -6.56
CA VAL A 149 1.17 -5.94 -6.21
C VAL A 149 0.88 -6.34 -4.77
N VAL A 150 1.39 -7.50 -4.30
CA VAL A 150 1.23 -7.93 -2.90
C VAL A 150 1.78 -6.89 -1.91
N ALA A 151 2.91 -6.25 -2.22
CA ALA A 151 3.48 -5.20 -1.36
C ALA A 151 2.55 -3.99 -1.24
N TRP A 152 2.00 -3.51 -2.35
CA TRP A 152 1.10 -2.36 -2.38
C TRP A 152 -0.22 -2.68 -1.67
N GLU A 153 -0.77 -3.85 -1.91
CA GLU A 153 -2.00 -4.31 -1.25
C GLU A 153 -1.82 -4.48 0.27
N LEU A 154 -0.67 -5.02 0.74
CA LEU A 154 -0.35 -5.10 2.17
C LEU A 154 -0.25 -3.70 2.81
N ALA A 155 0.18 -2.70 2.04
CA ALA A 155 0.22 -1.32 2.50
C ALA A 155 -1.13 -0.59 2.44
N ASP A 156 -2.19 -1.27 1.98
CA ASP A 156 -3.53 -0.73 1.76
C ASP A 156 -3.58 0.42 0.74
N ILE A 157 -2.74 0.32 -0.28
CA ILE A 157 -2.63 1.28 -1.39
C ILE A 157 -2.78 0.52 -2.70
N GLU A 158 -3.45 1.15 -3.67
CA GLU A 158 -3.54 0.61 -5.03
C GLU A 158 -2.17 0.59 -5.69
N ALA A 159 -1.83 -0.54 -6.30
CA ALA A 159 -0.56 -0.66 -7.01
C ALA A 159 -0.53 0.24 -8.26
N PRO A 160 0.65 0.69 -8.71
CA PRO A 160 0.80 1.48 -9.93
C PRO A 160 0.17 0.79 -11.15
N LYS A 161 -0.43 1.57 -12.04
CA LYS A 161 -1.20 1.05 -13.20
C LYS A 161 -0.35 0.23 -14.16
N ASP A 162 0.92 0.58 -14.32
CA ASP A 162 1.88 -0.16 -15.12
C ASP A 162 2.10 -1.59 -14.60
N ILE A 163 2.14 -1.77 -13.28
CA ILE A 163 2.25 -3.09 -12.65
C ILE A 163 0.91 -3.84 -12.75
N LEU A 164 -0.22 -3.15 -12.50
CA LEU A 164 -1.55 -3.76 -12.58
C LEU A 164 -1.88 -4.25 -13.99
N SER A 165 -1.45 -3.55 -15.04
CA SER A 165 -1.68 -3.96 -16.42
C SER A 165 -0.97 -5.29 -16.78
N ILE A 166 0.12 -5.61 -16.10
CA ILE A 166 0.83 -6.90 -16.27
C ILE A 166 0.08 -8.02 -15.54
N VAL A 167 -0.40 -7.75 -14.32
CA VAL A 167 -1.04 -8.75 -13.46
C VAL A 167 -2.50 -9.00 -13.87
N ASN A 168 -3.21 -7.95 -14.31
CA ASN A 168 -4.63 -8.00 -14.70
C ASN A 168 -4.85 -7.53 -16.16
N PRO A 169 -4.29 -8.20 -17.16
CA PRO A 169 -4.37 -7.73 -18.55
C PRO A 169 -5.81 -7.65 -19.09
N LYS A 170 -6.78 -8.33 -18.49
CA LYS A 170 -8.19 -8.34 -18.91
C LYS A 170 -8.94 -7.06 -18.58
N GLU A 171 -8.61 -6.36 -17.49
CA GLU A 171 -9.29 -5.12 -17.10
C GLU A 171 -8.97 -3.96 -18.06
N GLU A 172 -7.78 -3.92 -18.61
CA GLU A 172 -7.37 -2.87 -19.54
C GLU A 172 -8.08 -3.01 -20.91
N VAL A 173 -8.27 -4.25 -21.38
CA VAL A 173 -9.00 -4.54 -22.62
C VAL A 173 -10.50 -4.22 -22.48
N GLU A 174 -11.12 -4.49 -21.35
CA GLU A 174 -12.53 -4.17 -21.11
C GLU A 174 -12.75 -2.67 -20.99
N ASN A 175 -11.87 -1.94 -20.33
CA ASN A 175 -11.96 -0.48 -20.24
C ASN A 175 -11.72 0.19 -21.58
N GLN A 176 -10.78 -0.30 -22.39
CA GLN A 176 -10.52 0.22 -23.73
C GLN A 176 -11.68 -0.07 -24.70
N SER A 177 -12.38 -1.19 -24.56
CA SER A 177 -13.55 -1.53 -25.35
C SER A 177 -14.77 -0.67 -24.98
N ARG A 178 -14.97 -0.35 -23.69
CA ARG A 178 -16.04 0.56 -23.20
C ARG A 178 -15.92 1.97 -23.78
N TRP A 179 -14.71 2.49 -23.95
CA TRP A 179 -14.51 3.83 -24.51
C TRP A 179 -14.59 3.86 -26.05
N LYS A 180 -14.26 2.77 -26.73
CA LYS A 180 -14.38 2.67 -28.21
C LYS A 180 -15.83 2.79 -28.70
N TRP A 181 -16.79 2.18 -28.00
CA TRP A 181 -18.18 2.28 -28.38
C TRP A 181 -18.79 3.66 -28.09
N LEU A 182 -18.33 4.35 -27.02
CA LEU A 182 -18.70 5.75 -26.74
C LEU A 182 -18.20 6.70 -27.83
N GLY A 183 -17.01 6.46 -28.40
CA GLY A 183 -16.49 7.22 -29.52
C GLY A 183 -17.37 7.11 -30.79
N TRP A 184 -18.09 6.03 -30.92
CA TRP A 184 -19.06 5.83 -32.01
C TRP A 184 -20.34 6.66 -31.82
N ILE A 185 -20.77 6.88 -30.59
CA ILE A 185 -21.94 7.69 -30.23
C ILE A 185 -21.64 9.19 -30.36
N ILE A 186 -20.42 9.63 -30.08
CA ILE A 186 -20.03 11.06 -30.08
C ILE A 186 -19.74 11.57 -31.52
N LYS A 187 -19.25 10.72 -32.42
CA LYS A 187 -18.96 11.11 -33.83
C LYS A 187 -20.15 11.70 -34.61
N PRO A 188 -21.39 11.15 -34.54
CA PRO A 188 -22.50 11.72 -35.26
C PRO A 188 -22.95 13.10 -34.79
N VAL A 189 -22.74 13.43 -33.51
CA VAL A 189 -23.15 14.75 -32.96
C VAL A 189 -22.30 15.88 -33.55
N ASN A 190 -20.99 15.67 -33.69
CA ASN A 190 -20.11 16.66 -34.30
C ASN A 190 -20.34 16.82 -35.81
N TYR A 191 -20.75 15.75 -36.48
CA TYR A 191 -21.09 15.80 -37.90
C TYR A 191 -22.37 16.62 -38.15
N ILE A 192 -23.39 16.45 -37.33
CA ILE A 192 -24.65 17.21 -37.39
C ILE A 192 -24.41 18.69 -37.03
N ALA A 193 -23.60 18.99 -36.03
CA ALA A 193 -23.29 20.36 -35.61
C ALA A 193 -22.50 21.14 -36.66
N ASN A 194 -21.61 20.50 -37.39
CA ASN A 194 -20.88 21.14 -38.51
C ASN A 194 -21.76 21.37 -39.73
N ARG A 195 -22.70 20.47 -40.05
CA ARG A 195 -23.60 20.63 -41.17
C ARG A 195 -24.68 21.70 -40.93
N ALA A 196 -25.09 21.91 -39.67
CA ALA A 196 -26.00 22.97 -39.28
C ALA A 196 -25.40 24.38 -39.45
N ARG A 197 -24.09 24.53 -39.42
CA ARG A 197 -23.41 25.81 -39.68
C ARG A 197 -23.39 26.22 -41.17
N GLU A 198 -23.49 25.28 -42.08
CA GLU A 198 -23.53 25.55 -43.51
C GLU A 198 -24.89 26.07 -44.00
N PHE A 199 -25.96 25.93 -43.19
CA PHE A 199 -27.32 26.35 -43.53
C PHE A 199 -27.76 27.66 -42.88
N LEU A 200 -26.91 28.34 -42.12
CA LEU A 200 -27.22 29.65 -41.58
C LEU A 200 -26.85 30.74 -42.60
N PRO A 201 -27.82 31.51 -43.10
CA PRO A 201 -27.53 32.61 -44.06
C PRO A 201 -26.69 33.67 -43.31
N SER A 202 -25.61 34.09 -43.94
CA SER A 202 -24.81 35.23 -43.50
C SER A 202 -25.69 36.47 -43.49
N SER A 203 -26.08 36.96 -42.31
CA SER A 203 -26.73 38.28 -42.18
C SER A 203 -25.69 39.35 -42.53
N SER A 204 -25.71 39.74 -43.78
CA SER A 204 -25.07 40.97 -44.27
C SER A 204 -25.81 42.17 -43.65
N THR A 205 -25.22 42.80 -42.70
CA THR A 205 -25.63 44.15 -42.29
C THR A 205 -24.90 45.19 -43.12
N LYS A 206 -25.70 45.95 -43.88
CA LYS A 206 -25.31 47.25 -44.41
C LYS A 206 -25.20 48.28 -43.30
#